data_9a7e94fccdd6e0e3a5048b9d6453647a
#
_entry.id   9a7e94fccdd6e0e3a5048b9d6453647a
#
_cell.length_a   1.000
_cell.length_b   1.000
_cell.length_c   1.000
_cell.angle_alpha   90.00
_cell.angle_beta   90.00
_cell.angle_gamma   90.00
#
_symmetry.space_group_name_H-M   'P 1'
#
loop_
_entity.id
_entity.type
_entity.pdbx_description
1 polymer ?
#
loop_
_entity_poly.entity_id
_entity_poly.type
_entity_poly.pdbx_seq_one_letter_code
_entity_poly.pdbx_strand_id
1 'polypeptide(L)'
;MRESRLWFWHILSAIVILVLLGVHMGTMHLGAILSSIGIGSGDPVKSAEVFHRSQQLIYMVTYILLLGAALFHGLYGLRSMLLELSLSKGLEKAIGSVCAVAGVLLFIYGSYVAVMLVRMPEVRP
;
A
#
# COMPACT_ATOMS: atom_id res chain seq x y z
N MET A 1 -8.71 20.86 17.17
CA MET A 1 -7.35 20.26 17.36
C MET A 1 -7.19 18.81 16.91
N ARG A 2 -8.19 17.91 17.03
CA ARG A 2 -8.12 16.54 16.52
C ARG A 2 -8.14 16.48 14.97
N GLU A 3 -8.97 17.27 14.33
CA GLU A 3 -9.12 17.30 12.86
C GLU A 3 -7.85 17.80 12.17
N SER A 4 -7.19 18.83 12.70
CA SER A 4 -5.92 19.32 12.14
C SER A 4 -4.78 18.31 12.21
N ARG A 5 -4.76 17.46 13.24
CA ARG A 5 -3.78 16.37 13.37
C ARG A 5 -4.04 15.26 12.34
N LEU A 6 -5.30 14.87 12.14
CA LEU A 6 -5.65 13.86 11.16
C LEU A 6 -5.36 14.34 9.74
N TRP A 7 -5.64 15.62 9.46
CA TRP A 7 -5.30 16.25 8.20
C TRP A 7 -3.79 16.25 7.94
N PHE A 8 -2.98 16.58 8.95
CA PHE A 8 -1.52 16.51 8.84
C PHE A 8 -1.05 15.09 8.47
N TRP A 9 -1.55 14.07 9.17
CA TRP A 9 -1.22 12.67 8.87
C TRP A 9 -1.70 12.23 7.48
N HIS A 10 -2.82 12.79 7.02
CA HIS A 10 -3.33 12.53 5.68
C HIS A 10 -2.39 13.06 4.60
N ILE A 11 -1.90 14.30 4.73
CA ILE A 11 -0.90 14.86 3.82
C ILE A 11 0.42 14.10 3.88
N LEU A 12 0.89 13.77 5.09
CA LEU A 12 2.11 12.99 5.26
C LEU A 12 2.00 11.61 4.60
N SER A 13 0.86 10.94 4.72
CA SER A 13 0.62 9.66 4.05
C SER A 13 0.65 9.78 2.53
N ALA A 14 0.18 10.87 1.95
CA ALA A 14 0.28 11.13 0.51
C ALA A 14 1.75 11.23 0.05
N ILE A 15 2.59 11.93 0.83
CA ILE A 15 4.03 12.03 0.53
C ILE A 15 4.71 10.65 0.62
N VAL A 16 4.39 9.89 1.66
CA VAL A 16 4.91 8.52 1.82
C VAL A 16 4.50 7.63 0.64
N ILE A 17 3.23 7.70 0.23
CA ILE A 17 2.74 6.95 -0.93
C ILE A 17 3.48 7.38 -2.20
N LEU A 18 3.64 8.68 -2.44
CA LEU A 18 4.33 9.19 -3.61
C LEU A 18 5.74 8.61 -3.73
N VAL A 19 6.51 8.60 -2.64
CA VAL A 19 7.87 8.08 -2.61
C VAL A 19 7.88 6.56 -2.75
N LEU A 20 7.14 5.84 -1.91
CA LEU A 20 7.17 4.37 -1.91
C LEU A 20 6.53 3.77 -3.15
N LEU A 21 5.44 4.35 -3.66
CA LEU A 21 4.82 3.93 -4.91
C LEU A 21 5.73 4.23 -6.09
N GLY A 22 6.41 5.38 -6.10
CA GLY A 22 7.41 5.72 -7.11
C GLY A 22 8.55 4.70 -7.17
N VAL A 23 9.08 4.30 -6.02
CA VAL A 23 10.08 3.22 -5.92
C VAL A 23 9.50 1.88 -6.39
N HIS A 24 8.30 1.52 -5.95
CA HIS A 24 7.62 0.30 -6.36
C HIS A 24 7.41 0.24 -7.88
N MET A 25 6.86 1.30 -8.47
CA MET A 25 6.66 1.39 -9.92
C MET A 25 7.98 1.39 -10.70
N GLY A 26 9.00 2.09 -10.20
CA GLY A 26 10.34 2.07 -10.78
C GLY A 26 10.94 0.67 -10.80
N THR A 27 10.86 -0.08 -9.68
CA THR A 27 11.38 -1.46 -9.61
C THR A 27 10.62 -2.44 -10.49
N MET A 28 9.32 -2.22 -10.72
CA MET A 28 8.48 -3.10 -11.53
C MET A 28 8.55 -2.82 -13.03
N HIS A 29 8.66 -1.55 -13.41
CA HIS A 29 8.55 -1.14 -14.82
C HIS A 29 9.89 -0.76 -15.47
N LEU A 30 10.86 -0.27 -14.69
CA LEU A 30 12.16 0.15 -15.24
C LEU A 30 12.90 -1.02 -15.90
N GLY A 31 12.84 -2.22 -15.32
CA GLY A 31 13.42 -3.42 -15.91
C GLY A 31 12.80 -3.77 -17.27
N ALA A 32 11.46 -3.67 -17.40
CA ALA A 32 10.76 -3.91 -18.66
C ALA A 32 11.11 -2.86 -19.72
N ILE A 33 11.23 -1.58 -19.32
CA ILE A 33 11.65 -0.49 -20.23
C ILE A 33 13.09 -0.71 -20.68
N LEU A 34 14.01 -1.02 -19.76
CA LEU A 34 15.42 -1.26 -20.10
C LEU A 34 15.58 -2.47 -21.02
N SER A 35 14.83 -3.55 -20.78
CA SER A 35 14.86 -4.72 -21.66
C SER A 35 14.31 -4.42 -23.07
N SER A 36 13.31 -3.55 -23.19
CA SER A 36 12.75 -3.14 -24.49
C SER A 36 13.73 -2.36 -25.36
N ILE A 37 14.70 -1.68 -24.75
CA ILE A 37 15.79 -0.95 -25.42
C ILE A 37 17.11 -1.74 -25.47
N GLY A 38 17.06 -3.05 -25.15
CA GLY A 38 18.23 -3.94 -25.23
C GLY A 38 19.19 -3.85 -24.06
N ILE A 39 18.83 -3.19 -22.97
CA ILE A 39 19.65 -3.07 -21.75
C ILE A 39 19.07 -3.97 -20.64
N GLY A 40 19.73 -5.10 -20.37
CA GLY A 40 19.33 -6.04 -19.34
C GLY A 40 18.48 -7.20 -19.86
N SER A 41 18.52 -8.34 -19.16
CA SER A 41 17.88 -9.61 -19.59
C SER A 41 16.75 -10.09 -18.67
N GLY A 42 16.32 -9.29 -17.69
CA GLY A 42 15.32 -9.68 -16.69
C GLY A 42 13.94 -9.07 -16.96
N ASP A 43 12.90 -9.91 -16.97
CA ASP A 43 11.52 -9.44 -16.90
C ASP A 43 11.11 -9.28 -15.43
N PRO A 44 11.01 -8.03 -14.90
CA PRO A 44 10.77 -7.80 -13.49
C PRO A 44 9.38 -8.23 -13.02
N VAL A 45 8.49 -8.57 -13.96
CA VAL A 45 7.10 -8.99 -13.69
C VAL A 45 6.96 -10.51 -13.74
N LYS A 46 8.00 -11.25 -14.12
CA LYS A 46 7.96 -12.73 -14.03
C LYS A 46 7.70 -13.17 -12.59
N SER A 47 6.83 -14.15 -12.42
CA SER A 47 6.42 -14.64 -11.10
C SER A 47 7.60 -15.06 -10.22
N ALA A 48 8.66 -15.65 -10.79
CA ALA A 48 9.86 -16.03 -10.07
C ALA A 48 10.62 -14.82 -9.50
N GLU A 49 10.77 -13.75 -10.29
CA GLU A 49 11.42 -12.50 -9.86
C GLU A 49 10.60 -11.76 -8.79
N VAL A 50 9.28 -11.71 -8.96
CA VAL A 50 8.36 -11.12 -7.96
C VAL A 50 8.42 -11.91 -6.66
N PHE A 51 8.42 -13.25 -6.74
CA PHE A 51 8.50 -14.13 -5.57
C PHE A 51 9.83 -13.95 -4.82
N HIS A 52 10.96 -13.98 -5.55
CA HIS A 52 12.27 -13.76 -4.95
C HIS A 52 12.40 -12.40 -4.25
N ARG A 53 11.89 -11.32 -4.85
CA ARG A 53 11.85 -10.00 -4.21
C ARG A 53 10.94 -9.98 -2.99
N SER A 54 9.78 -10.61 -3.05
CA SER A 54 8.84 -10.64 -1.92
C SER A 54 9.41 -11.33 -0.68
N GLN A 55 10.40 -12.23 -0.86
CA GLN A 55 11.10 -12.89 0.24
C GLN A 55 12.15 -12.00 0.91
N GLN A 56 12.55 -10.88 0.32
CA GLN A 56 13.50 -9.98 0.93
C GLN A 56 12.82 -9.10 1.99
N LEU A 57 13.40 -9.05 3.18
CA LEU A 57 12.87 -8.30 4.33
C LEU A 57 12.60 -6.82 4.01
N ILE A 58 13.46 -6.18 3.21
CA ILE A 58 13.32 -4.77 2.83
C ILE A 58 12.04 -4.53 2.02
N TYR A 59 11.72 -5.42 1.07
CA TYR A 59 10.49 -5.31 0.29
C TYR A 59 9.26 -5.57 1.14
N MET A 60 9.30 -6.54 2.05
CA MET A 60 8.21 -6.81 3.00
C MET A 60 7.89 -5.55 3.83
N VAL A 61 8.92 -4.93 4.43
CA VAL A 61 8.74 -3.70 5.22
C VAL A 61 8.18 -2.57 4.36
N THR A 62 8.73 -2.38 3.15
CA THR A 62 8.26 -1.35 2.21
C THR A 62 6.80 -1.56 1.83
N TYR A 63 6.37 -2.80 1.56
CA TYR A 63 4.99 -3.12 1.22
C TYR A 63 4.03 -2.90 2.39
N ILE A 64 4.41 -3.26 3.62
CA ILE A 64 3.59 -3.02 4.81
C ILE A 64 3.43 -1.51 5.06
N LEU A 65 4.50 -0.73 4.91
CA LEU A 65 4.45 0.73 5.05
C LEU A 65 3.58 1.37 3.96
N LEU A 66 3.76 0.95 2.70
CA LEU A 66 2.95 1.43 1.58
C LEU A 66 1.47 1.06 1.77
N LEU A 67 1.18 -0.17 2.20
CA LEU A 67 -0.18 -0.63 2.49
C LEU A 67 -0.82 0.23 3.59
N GLY A 68 -0.12 0.46 4.70
CA GLY A 68 -0.62 1.29 5.80
C GLY A 68 -0.90 2.73 5.38
N ALA A 69 0.04 3.34 4.65
CA ALA A 69 -0.11 4.69 4.14
C ALA A 69 -1.28 4.79 3.14
N ALA A 70 -1.41 3.84 2.21
CA ALA A 70 -2.47 3.81 1.20
C ALA A 70 -3.85 3.60 1.83
N LEU A 71 -3.99 2.67 2.78
CA LEU A 71 -5.25 2.43 3.48
C LEU A 71 -5.67 3.65 4.30
N PHE A 72 -4.74 4.23 5.07
CA PHE A 72 -5.04 5.43 5.84
C PHE A 72 -5.44 6.60 4.94
N HIS A 73 -4.65 6.89 3.91
CA HIS A 73 -4.92 7.97 2.97
C HIS A 73 -6.26 7.78 2.25
N GLY A 74 -6.48 6.60 1.68
CA GLY A 74 -7.69 6.29 0.91
C GLY A 74 -8.95 6.28 1.76
N LEU A 75 -8.94 5.61 2.90
CA LEU A 75 -10.14 5.48 3.75
C LEU A 75 -10.45 6.78 4.51
N TYR A 76 -9.43 7.52 4.95
CA TYR A 76 -9.64 8.83 5.55
C TYR A 76 -10.14 9.84 4.50
N GLY A 77 -9.55 9.84 3.30
CA GLY A 77 -10.01 10.69 2.19
C GLY A 77 -11.43 10.37 1.77
N LEU A 78 -11.77 9.08 1.59
CA LEU A 78 -13.12 8.62 1.29
C LEU A 78 -14.11 9.05 2.36
N ARG A 79 -13.77 8.82 3.63
CA ARG A 79 -14.59 9.29 4.76
C ARG A 79 -14.82 10.79 4.68
N SER A 80 -13.77 11.58 4.46
CA SER A 80 -13.88 13.04 4.40
C SER A 80 -14.80 13.49 3.28
N MET A 81 -14.68 12.93 2.09
CA MET A 81 -15.58 13.25 0.96
C MET A 81 -17.05 12.87 1.25
N LEU A 82 -17.27 11.70 1.87
CA LEU A 82 -18.63 11.28 2.21
C LEU A 82 -19.28 12.18 3.27
N LEU A 83 -18.49 12.71 4.21
CA LEU A 83 -19.01 13.62 5.24
C LEU A 83 -19.37 15.00 4.70
N GLU A 84 -18.92 15.41 3.51
CA GLU A 84 -19.34 16.64 2.84
C GLU A 84 -20.78 16.57 2.33
N LEU A 85 -21.39 15.37 2.27
CA LEU A 85 -22.77 15.17 1.79
C LEU A 85 -23.86 15.55 2.81
N SER A 86 -23.53 16.26 3.89
CA SER A 86 -24.48 16.71 4.92
C SER A 86 -25.34 15.56 5.50
N LEU A 87 -24.70 14.49 5.88
CA LEU A 87 -25.34 13.26 6.38
C LEU A 87 -25.84 13.42 7.83
N SER A 88 -26.75 12.52 8.25
CA SER A 88 -27.15 12.46 9.66
C SER A 88 -25.97 12.04 10.55
N LYS A 89 -25.91 12.52 11.79
CA LYS A 89 -24.84 12.20 12.77
C LYS A 89 -24.67 10.69 12.99
N GLY A 90 -25.75 9.92 12.88
CA GLY A 90 -25.70 8.46 12.98
C GLY A 90 -24.96 7.83 11.80
N LEU A 91 -25.24 8.30 10.58
CA LEU A 91 -24.61 7.81 9.37
C LEU A 91 -23.13 8.22 9.29
N GLU A 92 -22.80 9.44 9.70
CA GLU A 92 -21.39 9.90 9.81
C GLU A 92 -20.57 8.99 10.74
N LYS A 93 -21.13 8.63 11.90
CA LYS A 93 -20.49 7.72 12.85
C LYS A 93 -20.35 6.31 12.27
N ALA A 94 -21.39 5.81 11.59
CA ALA A 94 -21.37 4.50 10.95
C ALA A 94 -20.29 4.42 9.86
N ILE A 95 -20.20 5.41 8.97
CA ILE A 95 -19.16 5.52 7.92
C ILE A 95 -17.78 5.53 8.55
N GLY A 96 -17.56 6.35 9.59
CA GLY A 96 -16.29 6.41 10.29
C GLY A 96 -15.87 5.06 10.89
N SER A 97 -16.83 4.36 11.51
CA SER A 97 -16.59 3.02 12.09
C SER A 97 -16.30 1.98 11.02
N VAL A 98 -17.06 1.95 9.93
CA VAL A 98 -16.87 1.01 8.81
C VAL A 98 -15.50 1.23 8.18
N CYS A 99 -15.13 2.48 7.87
CA CYS A 99 -13.80 2.78 7.31
C CYS A 99 -12.67 2.35 8.27
N ALA A 100 -12.81 2.61 9.57
CA ALA A 100 -11.80 2.22 10.55
C ALA A 100 -11.65 0.69 10.65
N VAL A 101 -12.77 -0.03 10.77
CA VAL A 101 -12.76 -1.50 10.87
C VAL A 101 -12.21 -2.13 9.59
N ALA A 102 -12.68 -1.67 8.42
CA ALA A 102 -12.19 -2.15 7.14
C ALA A 102 -10.68 -1.90 6.98
N GLY A 103 -10.21 -0.71 7.34
CA GLY A 103 -8.78 -0.37 7.29
C GLY A 103 -7.93 -1.28 8.16
N VAL A 104 -8.34 -1.53 9.41
CA VAL A 104 -7.62 -2.42 10.33
C VAL A 104 -7.60 -3.87 9.82
N LEU A 105 -8.74 -4.39 9.37
CA LEU A 105 -8.83 -5.77 8.86
C LEU A 105 -7.98 -5.96 7.60
N LEU A 106 -8.05 -5.03 6.66
CA LEU A 106 -7.25 -5.07 5.43
C LEU A 106 -5.74 -4.94 5.72
N PHE A 107 -5.37 -4.08 6.67
CA PHE A 107 -3.98 -3.92 7.08
C PHE A 107 -3.42 -5.19 7.74
N ILE A 108 -4.18 -5.81 8.65
CA ILE A 108 -3.78 -7.08 9.29
C ILE A 108 -3.64 -8.18 8.25
N TYR A 109 -4.64 -8.33 7.38
CA TYR A 109 -4.63 -9.35 6.33
C TYR A 109 -3.45 -9.17 5.35
N GLY A 110 -3.27 -7.96 4.83
CA GLY A 110 -2.18 -7.68 3.88
C GLY A 110 -0.80 -7.81 4.52
N SER A 111 -0.64 -7.40 5.78
CA SER A 111 0.61 -7.59 6.54
C SER A 111 0.89 -9.08 6.79
N TYR A 112 -0.15 -9.86 7.12
CA TYR A 112 -0.04 -11.31 7.26
C TYR A 112 0.45 -11.96 5.97
N VAL A 113 -0.14 -11.61 4.82
CA VAL A 113 0.27 -12.11 3.51
C VAL A 113 1.74 -11.76 3.22
N ALA A 114 2.14 -10.50 3.45
CA ALA A 114 3.52 -10.06 3.24
C ALA A 114 4.53 -10.86 4.09
N VAL A 115 4.21 -11.12 5.36
CA VAL A 115 5.06 -11.92 6.27
C VAL A 115 5.10 -13.39 5.85
N MET A 116 3.98 -13.95 5.42
CA MET A 116 3.91 -15.34 4.97
C MET A 116 4.75 -15.57 3.70
N LEU A 117 4.75 -14.63 2.76
CA LEU A 117 5.58 -14.71 1.55
C LEU A 117 7.08 -14.79 1.87
N VAL A 118 7.55 -14.05 2.88
CA VAL A 118 8.95 -14.12 3.34
C VAL A 118 9.31 -15.48 3.95
N ARG A 119 8.33 -16.17 4.55
CA ARG A 119 8.53 -17.46 5.23
C ARG A 119 8.36 -18.68 4.32
N MET A 120 7.82 -18.50 3.11
CA MET A 120 7.66 -19.61 2.18
C MET A 120 9.04 -20.13 1.73
N PRO A 121 9.23 -21.45 1.65
CA PRO A 121 10.44 -22.02 1.09
C PRO A 121 10.59 -21.58 -0.37
N GLU A 122 11.82 -21.24 -0.76
CA GLU A 122 12.14 -20.85 -2.12
C GLU A 122 11.72 -21.96 -3.09
N VAL A 123 10.77 -21.69 -3.95
CA VAL A 123 10.40 -22.61 -5.03
C VAL A 123 11.54 -22.54 -6.05
N ARG A 124 12.49 -23.47 -5.92
CA ARG A 124 13.52 -23.65 -6.96
C ARG A 124 12.83 -24.12 -8.24
N PRO A 125 13.06 -23.46 -9.37
CA PRO A 125 12.55 -23.91 -10.66
C PRO A 125 13.15 -25.25 -11.08
#